data_77821e12a12298966714b2ec0ca675da
#
_entry.id   77821e12a12298966714b2ec0ca675da
#
_cell.length_a   1.000
_cell.length_b   1.000
_cell.length_c   1.000
_cell.angle_alpha   90.00
_cell.angle_beta   90.00
_cell.angle_gamma   90.00
#
_symmetry.space_group_name_H-M   'P 1'
#
loop_
_entity.id
_entity.type
_entity.pdbx_description
1 polymer ?
#
loop_
_entity_poly.entity_id
_entity_poly.type
_entity_poly.pdbx_seq_one_letter_code
_entity_poly.pdbx_strand_id
1 'polypeptide(L)'
;MPMSDRGRFDFFDEWRLAAELDEVWAVIRDVETWPEWWPLVRSVTPVAGRTSPTWQFRFRTRLPYDMVFAAEMQRDDPQKGVEAQVAGTVQGSGRWRVVAIEGGTLVRFDFWVRPQVTWMRAVAPVARPVFSWNHRSVMAGGATALARRLDTHLLADPAGALLPTRRDSRPR
;
A
#
# COMPACT_ATOMS: atom_id res chain seq x y z
N MET A 1 -17.66 24.29 5.29
CA MET A 1 -16.83 24.45 4.10
C MET A 1 -16.25 23.11 3.73
N PRO A 2 -16.56 22.52 2.58
CA PRO A 2 -15.89 21.33 2.14
C PRO A 2 -14.44 21.69 1.81
N MET A 3 -13.50 21.16 2.60
CA MET A 3 -12.07 21.32 2.34
C MET A 3 -11.75 20.74 0.97
N SER A 4 -11.22 21.58 0.11
CA SER A 4 -10.84 21.27 -1.26
C SER A 4 -9.96 20.01 -1.33
N ASP A 5 -10.43 19.01 -2.08
CA ASP A 5 -9.84 17.67 -2.30
C ASP A 5 -8.52 17.71 -3.15
N ARG A 6 -8.00 18.92 -3.40
CA ARG A 6 -6.88 19.18 -4.32
C ARG A 6 -5.51 18.63 -3.90
N GLY A 7 -5.38 18.02 -2.73
CA GLY A 7 -4.10 17.47 -2.22
C GLY A 7 -4.14 16.01 -1.86
N ARG A 8 -5.24 15.29 -2.07
CA ARG A 8 -5.37 13.87 -1.75
C ARG A 8 -4.92 12.99 -2.91
N PHE A 9 -4.23 11.92 -2.56
CA PHE A 9 -3.89 10.82 -3.47
C PHE A 9 -4.69 9.59 -3.06
N ASP A 10 -5.31 8.98 -4.04
CA ASP A 10 -6.05 7.72 -3.89
C ASP A 10 -5.36 6.69 -4.78
N PHE A 11 -4.74 5.69 -4.15
CA PHE A 11 -4.06 4.60 -4.82
C PHE A 11 -4.81 3.30 -4.59
N PHE A 12 -4.92 2.51 -5.64
CA PHE A 12 -5.57 1.20 -5.63
C PHE A 12 -4.68 0.23 -6.38
N ASP A 13 -4.21 -0.79 -5.69
CA ASP A 13 -3.34 -1.80 -6.25
C ASP A 13 -3.93 -3.19 -6.08
N GLU A 14 -3.73 -4.03 -7.07
CA GLU A 14 -4.13 -5.43 -7.06
C GLU A 14 -2.95 -6.31 -7.46
N TRP A 15 -2.70 -7.34 -6.64
CA TRP A 15 -1.72 -8.38 -6.94
C TRP A 15 -2.43 -9.72 -6.99
N ARG A 16 -2.22 -10.46 -8.06
CA ARG A 16 -2.76 -11.80 -8.25
C ARG A 16 -1.62 -12.80 -8.17
N LEU A 17 -1.67 -13.73 -7.22
CA LEU A 17 -0.61 -14.71 -6.98
C LEU A 17 -1.16 -16.13 -7.10
N ALA A 18 -0.39 -17.02 -7.71
CA ALA A 18 -0.68 -18.45 -7.75
C ALA A 18 -0.26 -19.12 -6.43
N ALA A 19 -0.83 -18.67 -5.33
CA ALA A 19 -0.55 -19.15 -3.96
C ALA A 19 -1.83 -19.18 -3.13
N GLU A 20 -1.84 -20.00 -2.09
CA GLU A 20 -2.97 -20.13 -1.18
C GLU A 20 -3.17 -18.88 -0.34
N LEU A 21 -4.43 -18.58 -0.01
CA LEU A 21 -4.81 -17.36 0.73
C LEU A 21 -4.08 -17.24 2.07
N ASP A 22 -4.03 -18.34 2.84
CA ASP A 22 -3.43 -18.32 4.17
C ASP A 22 -1.91 -18.07 4.13
N GLU A 23 -1.22 -18.58 3.11
CA GLU A 23 0.21 -18.32 2.89
C GLU A 23 0.46 -16.84 2.56
N VAL A 24 -0.31 -16.30 1.64
CA VAL A 24 -0.23 -14.87 1.26
C VAL A 24 -0.56 -13.99 2.45
N TRP A 25 -1.63 -14.31 3.17
CA TRP A 25 -2.07 -13.56 4.34
C TRP A 25 -1.01 -13.54 5.45
N ALA A 26 -0.41 -14.68 5.75
CA ALA A 26 0.63 -14.79 6.78
C ALA A 26 1.82 -13.86 6.50
N VAL A 27 2.28 -13.79 5.24
CA VAL A 27 3.42 -12.94 4.85
C VAL A 27 3.05 -11.46 4.87
N ILE A 28 1.85 -11.09 4.38
CA ILE A 28 1.41 -9.69 4.37
C ILE A 28 1.19 -9.16 5.78
N ARG A 29 0.62 -9.99 6.65
CA ARG A 29 0.30 -9.61 8.02
C ARG A 29 1.54 -9.41 8.89
N ASP A 30 2.61 -10.15 8.64
CA ASP A 30 3.87 -10.05 9.36
C ASP A 30 4.73 -8.90 8.82
N VAL A 31 4.29 -7.67 9.12
CA VAL A 31 4.87 -6.43 8.59
C VAL A 31 6.34 -6.23 9.00
N GLU A 32 6.76 -6.79 10.14
CA GLU A 32 8.14 -6.66 10.63
C GLU A 32 9.14 -7.42 9.74
N THR A 33 8.68 -8.43 9.01
CA THR A 33 9.50 -9.17 8.04
C THR A 33 9.56 -8.52 6.65
N TRP A 34 8.77 -7.48 6.38
CA TRP A 34 8.75 -6.84 5.06
C TRP A 34 10.14 -6.37 4.57
N PRO A 35 11.03 -5.83 5.42
CA PRO A 35 12.39 -5.46 4.98
C PRO A 35 13.24 -6.64 4.45
N GLU A 36 12.90 -7.88 4.81
CA GLU A 36 13.63 -9.08 4.38
C GLU A 36 13.34 -9.44 2.92
N TRP A 37 12.14 -9.17 2.45
CA TRP A 37 11.68 -9.60 1.14
C TRP A 37 11.26 -8.46 0.20
N TRP A 38 10.82 -7.32 0.71
CA TRP A 38 10.42 -6.16 -0.10
C TRP A 38 11.56 -5.14 -0.21
N PRO A 39 12.29 -5.07 -1.35
CA PRO A 39 13.55 -4.32 -1.44
C PRO A 39 13.46 -2.83 -1.15
N LEU A 40 12.26 -2.24 -1.30
CA LEU A 40 12.04 -0.80 -1.06
C LEU A 40 11.59 -0.51 0.37
N VAL A 41 11.30 -1.51 1.19
CA VAL A 41 11.07 -1.37 2.62
C VAL A 41 12.42 -1.40 3.34
N ARG A 42 12.81 -0.28 3.95
CA ARG A 42 14.09 -0.16 4.65
C ARG A 42 14.02 -0.67 6.07
N SER A 43 12.95 -0.33 6.76
CA SER A 43 12.71 -0.79 8.12
C SER A 43 11.22 -0.73 8.46
N VAL A 44 10.81 -1.65 9.31
CA VAL A 44 9.53 -1.64 10.03
C VAL A 44 9.85 -1.88 11.50
N THR A 45 9.49 -0.95 12.36
CA THR A 45 9.80 -1.03 13.79
C THR A 45 8.55 -0.79 14.62
N PRO A 46 8.26 -1.61 15.64
CA PRO A 46 7.14 -1.38 16.52
C PRO A 46 7.34 -0.09 17.32
N VAL A 47 6.25 0.65 17.54
CA VAL A 47 6.23 1.88 18.32
C VAL A 47 5.65 1.57 19.69
N ALA A 48 6.49 1.63 20.73
CA ALA A 48 6.09 1.38 22.10
C ALA A 48 5.17 2.49 22.66
N GLY A 49 4.36 2.15 23.67
CA GLY A 49 3.52 3.09 24.40
C GLY A 49 2.25 3.53 23.68
N ARG A 50 1.84 2.81 22.62
CA ARG A 50 0.59 3.03 21.92
C ARG A 50 -0.51 2.10 22.43
N THR A 51 -1.76 2.58 22.41
CA THR A 51 -2.92 1.79 22.79
C THR A 51 -3.24 0.70 21.76
N SER A 52 -3.05 1.03 20.49
CA SER A 52 -3.21 0.10 19.36
C SER A 52 -1.85 -0.31 18.80
N PRO A 53 -1.69 -1.52 18.26
CA PRO A 53 -0.47 -1.93 17.57
C PRO A 53 -0.10 -0.90 16.50
N THR A 54 1.12 -0.39 16.60
CA THR A 54 1.60 0.69 15.73
C THR A 54 3.01 0.37 15.29
N TRP A 55 3.28 0.52 14.00
CA TRP A 55 4.62 0.36 13.42
C TRP A 55 5.05 1.60 12.68
N GLN A 56 6.33 1.92 12.78
CA GLN A 56 6.96 2.94 11.96
C GLN A 56 7.58 2.29 10.73
N PHE A 57 7.13 2.71 9.56
CA PHE A 57 7.63 2.28 8.27
C PHE A 57 8.59 3.31 7.68
N ARG A 58 9.66 2.82 7.07
CA ARG A 58 10.54 3.60 6.21
C ARG A 58 10.64 2.92 4.85
N PHE A 59 10.12 3.58 3.83
CA PHE A 59 10.24 3.15 2.44
C PHE A 59 11.29 3.99 1.71
N ARG A 60 12.18 3.33 1.01
CA ARG A 60 12.98 3.98 -0.01
C ARG A 60 12.12 4.20 -1.24
N THR A 61 12.05 5.43 -1.73
CA THR A 61 11.35 5.74 -2.97
C THR A 61 12.35 5.81 -4.13
N ARG A 62 11.84 5.87 -5.36
CA ARG A 62 12.69 6.15 -6.54
C ARG A 62 13.00 7.64 -6.68
N LEU A 63 12.41 8.46 -5.87
CA LEU A 63 12.70 9.88 -5.74
C LEU A 63 13.78 10.09 -4.67
N PRO A 64 14.44 11.25 -4.61
CA PRO A 64 15.55 11.49 -3.70
C PRO A 64 15.09 11.77 -2.26
N TYR A 65 14.13 11.00 -1.76
CA TYR A 65 13.70 11.05 -0.36
C TYR A 65 13.14 9.70 0.09
N ASP A 66 13.22 9.44 1.39
CA ASP A 66 12.54 8.31 2.03
C ASP A 66 11.14 8.73 2.47
N MET A 67 10.17 7.85 2.33
CA MET A 67 8.86 8.00 2.92
C MET A 67 8.85 7.35 4.30
N VAL A 68 8.58 8.15 5.33
CA VAL A 68 8.53 7.69 6.73
C VAL A 68 7.18 8.00 7.33
N PHE A 69 6.50 6.98 7.84
CA PHE A 69 5.20 7.15 8.48
C PHE A 69 4.97 6.08 9.55
N ALA A 70 4.16 6.41 10.54
CA ALA A 70 3.60 5.43 11.47
C ALA A 70 2.26 4.93 10.93
N ALA A 71 2.01 3.63 11.04
CA ALA A 71 0.73 3.00 10.76
C ALA A 71 0.17 2.40 12.05
N GLU A 72 -0.95 2.95 12.51
CA GLU A 72 -1.68 2.48 13.68
C GLU A 72 -2.82 1.56 13.24
N MET A 73 -2.79 0.32 13.71
CA MET A 73 -3.80 -0.70 13.40
C MET A 73 -5.15 -0.29 13.95
N GLN A 74 -6.15 -0.21 13.07
CA GLN A 74 -7.54 0.06 13.44
C GLN A 74 -8.38 -1.20 13.41
N ARG A 75 -8.08 -2.11 12.49
CA ARG A 75 -8.78 -3.37 12.32
C ARG A 75 -7.82 -4.44 11.81
N ASP A 76 -7.90 -5.60 12.44
CA ASP A 76 -7.20 -6.81 12.03
C ASP A 76 -8.22 -7.97 12.02
N ASP A 77 -8.77 -8.26 10.84
CA ASP A 77 -9.73 -9.34 10.63
C ASP A 77 -9.28 -10.15 9.41
N PRO A 78 -8.89 -11.42 9.60
CA PRO A 78 -8.41 -12.29 8.51
C PRO A 78 -9.40 -12.42 7.36
N GLN A 79 -10.71 -12.31 7.63
CA GLN A 79 -11.74 -12.38 6.59
C GLN A 79 -11.99 -11.04 5.89
N LYS A 80 -11.70 -9.93 6.55
CA LYS A 80 -11.96 -8.56 6.06
C LYS A 80 -10.69 -7.80 5.73
N GLY A 81 -9.55 -8.24 6.22
CA GLY A 81 -8.25 -7.62 6.00
C GLY A 81 -7.79 -6.69 7.13
N VAL A 82 -6.72 -5.98 6.88
CA VAL A 82 -6.08 -5.03 7.80
C VAL A 82 -6.36 -3.61 7.36
N GLU A 83 -6.73 -2.76 8.31
CA GLU A 83 -6.89 -1.32 8.11
C GLU A 83 -6.06 -0.56 9.14
N ALA A 84 -5.33 0.45 8.69
CA ALA A 84 -4.47 1.27 9.53
C ALA A 84 -4.61 2.75 9.22
N GLN A 85 -4.51 3.58 10.26
CA GLN A 85 -4.32 5.03 10.11
C GLN A 85 -2.83 5.32 9.95
N VAL A 86 -2.52 6.23 9.04
CA VAL A 86 -1.15 6.57 8.65
C VAL A 86 -0.86 8.03 8.98
N ALA A 87 0.27 8.28 9.64
CA ALA A 87 0.73 9.62 10.00
C ALA A 87 2.25 9.75 9.88
N GLY A 88 2.72 10.82 9.25
CA GLY A 88 4.14 11.09 9.03
C GLY A 88 4.38 11.93 7.78
N THR A 89 5.25 11.49 6.89
CA THR A 89 5.47 12.15 5.57
C THR A 89 4.16 12.31 4.79
N VAL A 90 3.26 11.35 4.99
CA VAL A 90 1.88 11.37 4.51
C VAL A 90 0.92 11.13 5.66
N GLN A 91 -0.33 11.58 5.53
CA GLN A 91 -1.40 11.32 6.50
C GLN A 91 -2.63 10.78 5.78
N GLY A 92 -3.26 9.76 6.36
CA GLY A 92 -4.46 9.15 5.80
C GLY A 92 -4.71 7.75 6.32
N SER A 93 -5.11 6.85 5.44
CA SER A 93 -5.40 5.44 5.79
C SER A 93 -4.95 4.49 4.70
N GLY A 94 -4.61 3.28 5.11
CA GLY A 94 -4.30 2.15 4.25
C GLY A 94 -5.14 0.95 4.61
N ARG A 95 -5.53 0.16 3.60
CA ARG A 95 -6.28 -1.08 3.79
C ARG A 95 -5.72 -2.17 2.90
N TRP A 96 -5.38 -3.30 3.51
CA TRP A 96 -5.06 -4.54 2.82
C TRP A 96 -6.25 -5.49 2.90
N ARG A 97 -6.59 -6.12 1.78
CA ARG A 97 -7.58 -7.18 1.70
C ARG A 97 -7.02 -8.34 0.88
N VAL A 98 -7.27 -9.54 1.34
CA VAL A 98 -6.81 -10.77 0.69
C VAL A 98 -8.02 -11.65 0.42
N VAL A 99 -8.21 -12.07 -0.83
CA VAL A 99 -9.40 -12.81 -1.27
C VAL A 99 -8.96 -13.99 -2.14
N ALA A 100 -9.52 -15.17 -1.88
CA ALA A 100 -9.31 -16.32 -2.75
C ALA A 100 -9.97 -16.07 -4.13
N ILE A 101 -9.26 -16.44 -5.19
CA ILE A 101 -9.73 -16.40 -6.58
C ILE A 101 -9.44 -17.74 -7.24
N GLU A 102 -9.98 -17.96 -8.43
CA GLU A 102 -9.64 -19.12 -9.22
C GLU A 102 -8.14 -19.16 -9.52
N GLY A 103 -7.48 -20.25 -9.15
CA GLY A 103 -6.04 -20.45 -9.35
C GLY A 103 -5.12 -19.70 -8.38
N GLY A 104 -5.64 -19.11 -7.29
CA GLY A 104 -4.78 -18.45 -6.32
C GLY A 104 -5.46 -17.40 -5.44
N THR A 105 -4.76 -16.31 -5.20
CA THR A 105 -5.14 -15.26 -4.27
C THR A 105 -5.02 -13.87 -4.89
N LEU A 106 -6.02 -13.04 -4.65
CA LEU A 106 -6.03 -11.61 -4.97
C LEU A 106 -5.73 -10.79 -3.71
N VAL A 107 -4.69 -10.01 -3.76
CA VAL A 107 -4.34 -9.00 -2.75
C VAL A 107 -4.77 -7.64 -3.26
N ARG A 108 -5.54 -6.92 -2.48
CA ARG A 108 -5.93 -5.53 -2.75
C ARG A 108 -5.34 -4.60 -1.71
N PHE A 109 -4.79 -3.50 -2.18
CA PHE A 109 -4.31 -2.42 -1.34
C PHE A 109 -4.95 -1.10 -1.76
N ASP A 110 -5.67 -0.50 -0.82
CA ASP A 110 -6.26 0.82 -0.95
C ASP A 110 -5.46 1.78 -0.07
N PHE A 111 -5.00 2.92 -0.61
CA PHE A 111 -4.19 3.88 0.12
C PHE A 111 -4.66 5.31 -0.17
N TRP A 112 -5.24 5.94 0.83
CA TRP A 112 -5.80 7.29 0.76
C TRP A 112 -4.96 8.22 1.61
N VAL A 113 -4.15 9.07 0.99
CA VAL A 113 -3.18 9.88 1.72
C VAL A 113 -3.06 11.30 1.20
N ARG A 114 -2.62 12.18 2.09
CA ARG A 114 -2.24 13.57 1.80
C ARG A 114 -0.79 13.78 2.23
N PRO A 115 0.05 14.41 1.39
CA PRO A 115 1.39 14.81 1.80
C PRO A 115 1.34 15.79 2.97
N GLN A 116 2.23 15.61 3.94
CA GLN A 116 2.36 16.49 5.10
C GLN A 116 3.58 17.41 4.99
N VAL A 117 4.59 17.00 4.23
CA VAL A 117 5.80 17.79 4.01
C VAL A 117 5.51 18.98 3.10
N THR A 118 5.93 20.18 3.51
CA THR A 118 5.57 21.45 2.85
C THR A 118 5.92 21.49 1.36
N TRP A 119 7.13 21.05 0.98
CA TRP A 119 7.54 21.03 -0.42
C TRP A 119 6.70 20.05 -1.26
N MET A 120 6.36 18.88 -0.71
CA MET A 120 5.49 17.90 -1.40
C MET A 120 4.10 18.49 -1.64
N ARG A 121 3.57 19.20 -0.65
CA ARG A 121 2.27 19.89 -0.78
C ARG A 121 2.30 20.99 -1.85
N ALA A 122 3.38 21.74 -1.91
CA ALA A 122 3.53 22.81 -2.90
C ALA A 122 3.59 22.27 -4.33
N VAL A 123 4.28 21.14 -4.57
CA VAL A 123 4.44 20.56 -5.92
C VAL A 123 3.35 19.54 -6.27
N ALA A 124 2.55 19.08 -5.30
CA ALA A 124 1.55 18.03 -5.50
C ALA A 124 0.62 18.24 -6.71
N PRO A 125 0.12 19.46 -7.01
CA PRO A 125 -0.77 19.66 -8.15
C PRO A 125 -0.14 19.32 -9.51
N VAL A 126 1.16 19.59 -9.67
CA VAL A 126 1.90 19.35 -10.92
C VAL A 126 2.69 18.06 -10.91
N ALA A 127 3.08 17.55 -9.74
CA ALA A 127 3.88 16.35 -9.58
C ALA A 127 3.04 15.06 -9.42
N ARG A 128 1.71 15.12 -9.52
CA ARG A 128 0.82 13.96 -9.43
C ARG A 128 1.28 12.77 -10.29
N PRO A 129 1.64 12.93 -11.56
CA PRO A 129 2.10 11.79 -12.38
C PRO A 129 3.38 11.15 -11.82
N VAL A 130 4.30 11.96 -11.28
CA VAL A 130 5.57 11.50 -10.69
C VAL A 130 5.31 10.72 -9.40
N PHE A 131 4.47 11.22 -8.52
CA PHE A 131 4.10 10.52 -7.28
C PHE A 131 3.35 9.21 -7.57
N SER A 132 2.44 9.22 -8.55
CA SER A 132 1.72 8.01 -8.98
C SER A 132 2.65 6.97 -9.61
N TRP A 133 3.61 7.40 -10.41
CA TRP A 133 4.65 6.53 -10.96
C TRP A 133 5.52 5.93 -9.86
N ASN A 134 5.94 6.75 -8.89
CA ASN A 134 6.74 6.29 -7.75
C ASN A 134 5.98 5.24 -6.93
N HIS A 135 4.72 5.51 -6.59
CA HIS A 135 3.86 4.56 -5.87
C HIS A 135 3.75 3.23 -6.63
N ARG A 136 3.39 3.26 -7.91
CA ARG A 136 3.30 2.05 -8.74
C ARG A 136 4.60 1.26 -8.79
N SER A 137 5.75 1.95 -8.85
CA SER A 137 7.06 1.29 -8.85
C SER A 137 7.34 0.57 -7.53
N VAL A 138 6.96 1.17 -6.40
CA VAL A 138 7.08 0.57 -5.06
C VAL A 138 6.19 -0.66 -4.97
N MET A 139 4.93 -0.55 -5.39
CA MET A 139 3.94 -1.64 -5.31
C MET A 139 4.27 -2.80 -6.26
N ALA A 140 4.71 -2.51 -7.48
CA ALA A 140 5.14 -3.55 -8.43
C ALA A 140 6.37 -4.32 -7.92
N GLY A 141 7.30 -3.62 -7.27
CA GLY A 141 8.44 -4.24 -6.59
C GLY A 141 7.99 -5.17 -5.46
N GLY A 142 6.98 -4.77 -4.69
CA GLY A 142 6.36 -5.59 -3.63
C GLY A 142 5.68 -6.83 -4.18
N ALA A 143 4.88 -6.70 -5.23
CA ALA A 143 4.20 -7.83 -5.85
C ALA A 143 5.20 -8.91 -6.33
N THR A 144 6.24 -8.49 -7.05
CA THR A 144 7.29 -9.40 -7.53
C THR A 144 8.05 -10.06 -6.38
N ALA A 145 8.35 -9.29 -5.34
CA ALA A 145 9.08 -9.78 -4.17
C ALA A 145 8.24 -10.77 -3.35
N LEU A 146 6.93 -10.51 -3.18
CA LEU A 146 6.00 -11.42 -2.53
C LEU A 146 5.89 -12.76 -3.27
N ALA A 147 5.78 -12.71 -4.61
CA ALA A 147 5.74 -13.91 -5.43
C ALA A 147 7.02 -14.75 -5.24
N ARG A 148 8.20 -14.12 -5.21
CA ARG A 148 9.48 -14.81 -4.93
C ARG A 148 9.53 -15.36 -3.51
N ARG A 149 9.03 -14.63 -2.52
CA ARG A 149 9.02 -15.06 -1.10
C ARG A 149 8.19 -16.32 -0.91
N LEU A 150 7.11 -16.47 -1.69
CA LEU A 150 6.21 -17.62 -1.69
C LEU A 150 6.57 -18.72 -2.71
N ASP A 151 7.69 -18.58 -3.39
CA ASP A 151 8.12 -19.48 -4.47
C ASP A 151 7.02 -19.71 -5.53
N THR A 152 6.37 -18.61 -5.92
CA THR A 152 5.24 -18.61 -6.86
C THR A 152 5.40 -17.55 -7.94
N HIS A 153 4.37 -17.35 -8.74
CA HIS A 153 4.34 -16.33 -9.78
C HIS A 153 3.09 -15.46 -9.71
N LEU A 154 3.19 -14.29 -10.33
CA LEU A 154 2.05 -13.41 -10.51
C LEU A 154 1.16 -13.95 -11.63
N LEU A 155 -0.13 -14.02 -11.37
CA LEU A 155 -1.14 -14.35 -12.37
C LEU A 155 -1.42 -13.13 -13.25
N ALA A 156 -1.67 -13.35 -14.54
CA ALA A 156 -2.10 -12.31 -15.44
C ALA A 156 -3.49 -11.79 -15.03
N ASP A 157 -3.71 -10.49 -15.23
CA ASP A 157 -5.05 -9.93 -15.10
C ASP A 157 -5.93 -10.53 -16.23
N PRO A 158 -7.09 -11.14 -15.90
CA PRO A 158 -8.00 -11.69 -16.89
C PRO A 158 -8.52 -10.66 -17.90
N ALA A 159 -8.44 -9.36 -17.58
CA ALA A 159 -8.83 -8.28 -18.48
C ALA A 159 -7.67 -7.82 -19.43
N GLY A 160 -6.45 -8.35 -19.28
CA GLY A 160 -5.33 -8.03 -20.19
C GLY A 160 -4.92 -6.56 -20.24
N ALA A 161 -5.38 -5.74 -19.31
CA ALA A 161 -5.09 -4.32 -19.28
C ALA A 161 -4.64 -3.89 -17.89
N LEU A 162 -3.57 -3.14 -17.84
CA LEU A 162 -3.30 -2.17 -16.78
C LEU A 162 -4.57 -1.33 -16.65
N LEU A 163 -5.38 -1.59 -15.62
CA LEU A 163 -6.59 -0.81 -15.40
C LEU A 163 -6.22 0.67 -15.28
N PRO A 164 -6.77 1.54 -16.13
CA PRO A 164 -6.67 2.96 -15.89
C PRO A 164 -7.31 3.26 -14.54
N THR A 165 -6.66 4.09 -13.75
CA THR A 165 -7.19 4.66 -12.51
C THR A 165 -8.66 5.00 -12.70
N ARG A 166 -9.54 4.28 -12.01
CA ARG A 166 -10.97 4.49 -12.06
C ARG A 166 -11.27 5.94 -11.64
N ARG A 167 -11.58 6.77 -12.63
CA ARG A 167 -12.19 8.07 -12.39
C ARG A 167 -13.55 7.86 -11.75
N ASP A 168 -13.75 8.55 -10.64
CA ASP A 168 -15.01 8.94 -10.02
C ASP A 168 -16.29 8.26 -10.56
N SER A 169 -16.88 7.42 -9.74
CA SER A 169 -18.31 7.22 -9.73
C SER A 169 -18.86 7.91 -8.47
N ARG A 170 -19.28 9.16 -8.61
CA ARG A 170 -20.16 9.80 -7.63
C ARG A 170 -21.50 9.07 -7.64
N PRO A 171 -22.03 8.66 -6.50
CA PRO A 171 -23.47 8.47 -6.39
C PRO A 171 -24.15 9.84 -6.30
N ARG A 172 -25.23 9.98 -7.02
CA ARG A 172 -26.18 11.10 -6.89
C ARG A 172 -26.89 11.06 -5.55
#